data_f72c24f64c601a4c4e6a49a31a3d3ea1
#
_entry.id   f72c24f64c601a4c4e6a49a31a3d3ea1
#
_cell.length_a   1.000
_cell.length_b   1.000
_cell.length_c   1.000
_cell.angle_alpha   90.00
_cell.angle_beta   90.00
_cell.angle_gamma   90.00
#
_symmetry.space_group_name_H-M   'P 1'
#
loop_
_entity.id
_entity.type
_entity.pdbx_description
1 polymer ?
#
loop_
_entity_poly.entity_id
_entity_poly.type
_entity_poly.pdbx_seq_one_letter_code
_entity_poly.pdbx_strand_id
1 'polypeptide(L)'
;SEFGEDRVGMRDNLFVLGADSLTAARLVSRARTELDIHFNLATLFSVDNIGDLAAAARVSDGGRPRLQPVTERPAIIPVSPLQVRLWFLNRMNPSSGVYNISGAVRLPGGVDRAALNAAVAEVVARHEPLRTRFPMVGGEPVQDVVAVEDAKPTVHDIDVDGTDGRTALLAE
;
A
#
# COMPACT_ATOMS: atom_id res chain seq x y z
N SER A 1 -1.50 -22.99 -9.77
CA SER A 1 -0.34 -22.25 -10.31
C SER A 1 -0.75 -20.78 -10.42
N GLU A 2 0.14 -19.85 -10.06
CA GLU A 2 -0.11 -18.38 -10.11
C GLU A 2 -0.22 -17.89 -11.58
N PHE A 3 0.24 -18.70 -12.53
CA PHE A 3 0.35 -18.32 -13.96
C PHE A 3 -0.68 -19.00 -14.87
N GLY A 4 -1.59 -19.82 -14.32
CA GLY A 4 -2.55 -20.57 -15.13
C GLY A 4 -1.92 -21.64 -16.05
N GLU A 5 -0.61 -21.78 -16.01
CA GLU A 5 0.16 -22.78 -16.76
C GLU A 5 0.23 -24.08 -15.96
N ASP A 6 -0.04 -25.21 -16.60
CA ASP A 6 0.03 -26.52 -15.94
C ASP A 6 1.47 -26.97 -15.66
N ARG A 7 2.45 -26.39 -16.35
CA ARG A 7 3.88 -26.73 -16.20
C ARG A 7 4.74 -25.48 -16.38
N VAL A 8 5.56 -25.21 -15.37
CA VAL A 8 6.57 -24.16 -15.38
C VAL A 8 7.94 -24.83 -15.31
N GLY A 9 8.82 -24.53 -16.25
CA GLY A 9 10.15 -25.14 -16.36
C GLY A 9 11.23 -24.30 -15.68
N MET A 10 12.36 -24.93 -15.36
CA MET A 10 13.50 -24.26 -14.72
C MET A 10 14.16 -23.17 -15.60
N ARG A 11 13.95 -23.25 -16.92
CA ARG A 11 14.51 -22.27 -17.89
C ARG A 11 13.55 -21.14 -18.23
N ASP A 12 12.35 -21.20 -17.68
CA ASP A 12 11.33 -20.18 -17.98
C ASP A 12 11.62 -18.90 -17.20
N ASN A 13 11.35 -17.78 -17.84
CA ASN A 13 11.41 -16.47 -17.21
C ASN A 13 10.03 -16.10 -16.69
N LEU A 14 9.95 -15.75 -15.42
CA LEU A 14 8.68 -15.41 -14.74
C LEU A 14 7.92 -14.26 -15.39
N PHE A 15 8.65 -13.25 -15.88
CA PHE A 15 8.04 -12.07 -16.47
C PHE A 15 7.55 -12.34 -17.90
N VAL A 16 8.25 -13.22 -18.63
CA VAL A 16 7.78 -13.71 -19.95
C VAL A 16 6.52 -14.55 -19.79
N LEU A 17 6.37 -15.30 -18.70
CA LEU A 17 5.15 -16.02 -18.35
C LEU A 17 4.01 -15.11 -17.84
N GLY A 18 4.22 -13.80 -17.82
CA GLY A 18 3.19 -12.83 -17.45
C GLY A 18 3.19 -12.41 -15.98
N ALA A 19 4.27 -12.68 -15.22
CA ALA A 19 4.37 -12.15 -13.87
C ALA A 19 4.47 -10.62 -13.87
N ASP A 20 3.62 -9.99 -13.10
CA ASP A 20 3.73 -8.59 -12.73
C ASP A 20 4.41 -8.43 -11.36
N SER A 21 4.61 -7.19 -10.93
CA SER A 21 5.23 -6.89 -9.63
C SER A 21 4.44 -7.44 -8.45
N LEU A 22 3.13 -7.56 -8.56
CA LEU A 22 2.28 -8.10 -7.50
C LEU A 22 2.44 -9.63 -7.41
N THR A 23 2.45 -10.31 -8.55
CA THR A 23 2.72 -11.75 -8.64
C THR A 23 4.13 -12.07 -8.12
N ALA A 24 5.12 -11.24 -8.47
CA ALA A 24 6.48 -11.33 -7.96
C ALA A 24 6.53 -11.23 -6.42
N ALA A 25 5.84 -10.24 -5.85
CA ALA A 25 5.77 -10.06 -4.40
C ALA A 25 5.07 -11.24 -3.70
N ARG A 26 4.00 -11.77 -4.28
CA ARG A 26 3.31 -12.97 -3.79
C ARG A 26 4.23 -14.20 -3.83
N LEU A 27 5.00 -14.37 -4.90
CA LEU A 27 5.95 -15.48 -5.02
C LEU A 27 7.00 -15.43 -3.93
N VAL A 28 7.61 -14.26 -3.69
CA VAL A 28 8.58 -14.07 -2.59
C VAL A 28 7.96 -14.42 -1.24
N SER A 29 6.73 -13.96 -1.00
CA SER A 29 6.01 -14.25 0.26
C SER A 29 5.71 -15.73 0.43
N ARG A 30 5.22 -16.40 -0.62
CA ARG A 30 4.90 -17.84 -0.58
C ARG A 30 6.15 -18.71 -0.44
N ALA A 31 7.21 -18.41 -1.19
CA ALA A 31 8.48 -19.13 -1.06
C ALA A 31 8.98 -19.11 0.37
N ARG A 32 8.85 -17.96 1.05
CA ARG A 32 9.23 -17.81 2.45
C ARG A 32 8.33 -18.60 3.41
N THR A 33 6.99 -18.56 3.20
CA THR A 33 6.06 -19.18 4.15
C THR A 33 5.89 -20.68 3.96
N GLU A 34 5.98 -21.16 2.71
CA GLU A 34 5.70 -22.56 2.37
C GLU A 34 6.97 -23.40 2.31
N LEU A 35 8.12 -22.79 1.90
CA LEU A 35 9.37 -23.50 1.64
C LEU A 35 10.52 -23.09 2.55
N ASP A 36 10.32 -22.07 3.39
CA ASP A 36 11.38 -21.42 4.19
C ASP A 36 12.57 -20.94 3.35
N ILE A 37 12.28 -20.52 2.11
CA ILE A 37 13.26 -20.04 1.14
C ILE A 37 13.21 -18.52 1.11
N HIS A 38 14.39 -17.89 1.19
CA HIS A 38 14.54 -16.45 1.17
C HIS A 38 15.28 -15.97 -0.06
N PHE A 39 14.68 -15.06 -0.78
CA PHE A 39 15.31 -14.19 -1.75
C PHE A 39 14.57 -12.83 -1.71
N ASN A 40 15.26 -11.77 -2.06
CA ASN A 40 14.65 -10.45 -2.09
C ASN A 40 14.03 -10.16 -3.48
N LEU A 41 13.20 -9.13 -3.53
CA LEU A 41 12.53 -8.75 -4.78
C LEU A 41 13.55 -8.35 -5.86
N ALA A 42 14.67 -7.70 -5.48
CA ALA A 42 15.72 -7.31 -6.41
C ALA A 42 16.38 -8.55 -7.04
N THR A 43 16.63 -9.61 -6.29
CA THR A 43 17.13 -10.88 -6.82
C THR A 43 16.19 -11.42 -7.90
N LEU A 44 14.87 -11.39 -7.65
CA LEU A 44 13.88 -11.89 -8.60
C LEU A 44 13.90 -11.11 -9.93
N PHE A 45 14.18 -9.81 -9.89
CA PHE A 45 14.31 -8.97 -11.10
C PHE A 45 15.69 -9.09 -11.78
N SER A 46 16.69 -9.64 -11.10
CA SER A 46 18.06 -9.76 -11.62
C SER A 46 18.40 -11.10 -12.26
N VAL A 47 17.54 -12.10 -12.10
CA VAL A 47 17.77 -13.45 -12.64
C VAL A 47 16.98 -13.66 -13.94
N ASP A 48 17.57 -14.44 -14.85
CA ASP A 48 16.98 -14.66 -16.17
C ASP A 48 15.91 -15.77 -16.18
N ASN A 49 15.96 -16.70 -15.25
CA ASN A 49 15.07 -17.85 -15.21
C ASN A 49 14.87 -18.40 -13.79
N ILE A 50 13.93 -19.34 -13.66
CA ILE A 50 13.58 -19.95 -12.38
C ILE A 50 14.73 -20.77 -11.78
N GLY A 51 15.56 -21.39 -12.62
CA GLY A 51 16.74 -22.15 -12.16
C GLY A 51 17.76 -21.25 -11.46
N ASP A 52 18.02 -20.07 -12.04
CA ASP A 52 18.93 -19.10 -11.43
C ASP A 52 18.32 -18.51 -10.15
N LEU A 53 17.00 -18.30 -10.12
CA LEU A 53 16.32 -17.89 -8.90
C LEU A 53 16.47 -18.95 -7.79
N ALA A 54 16.28 -20.22 -8.12
CA ALA A 54 16.46 -21.33 -7.18
C ALA A 54 17.90 -21.43 -6.67
N ALA A 55 18.87 -21.18 -7.54
CA ALA A 55 20.31 -21.17 -7.17
C ALA A 55 20.67 -19.97 -6.26
N ALA A 56 20.01 -18.84 -6.45
CA ALA A 56 20.18 -17.64 -5.62
C ALA A 56 19.40 -17.72 -4.29
N ALA A 57 18.47 -18.67 -4.18
CA ALA A 57 17.65 -18.86 -2.99
C ALA A 57 18.50 -19.39 -1.82
N ARG A 58 18.22 -18.91 -0.63
CA ARG A 58 18.87 -19.36 0.61
C ARG A 58 17.83 -19.88 1.58
N VAL A 59 18.12 -21.00 2.21
CA VAL A 59 17.34 -21.45 3.36
C VAL A 59 17.61 -20.49 4.52
N SER A 60 16.57 -20.14 5.24
CA SER A 60 16.67 -19.12 6.30
C SER A 60 17.46 -19.64 7.50
N ASP A 61 18.56 -18.95 7.81
CA ASP A 61 19.19 -19.05 9.13
C ASP A 61 18.55 -18.03 10.09
N GLY A 62 17.33 -18.30 10.52
CA GLY A 62 16.61 -17.42 11.44
C GLY A 62 15.88 -16.27 10.73
N GLY A 63 14.82 -16.60 10.01
CA GLY A 63 13.98 -15.64 9.28
C GLY A 63 13.40 -14.53 10.16
N ARG A 64 12.99 -13.42 9.54
CA ARG A 64 12.24 -12.35 10.23
C ARG A 64 11.10 -12.99 11.03
N PRO A 65 10.92 -12.59 12.29
CA PRO A 65 9.82 -13.09 13.09
C PRO A 65 8.50 -12.92 12.34
N ARG A 66 7.63 -13.92 12.42
CA ARG A 66 6.31 -13.84 11.81
C ARG A 66 5.56 -12.65 12.38
N LEU A 67 4.87 -11.90 11.53
CA LEU A 67 3.97 -10.87 12.00
C LEU A 67 2.89 -11.53 12.87
N GLN A 68 2.80 -11.09 14.11
CA GLN A 68 1.78 -11.53 15.04
C GLN A 68 0.88 -10.36 15.39
N PRO A 69 -0.43 -10.60 15.56
CA PRO A 69 -1.32 -9.57 16.09
C PRO A 69 -0.84 -9.11 17.47
N VAL A 70 -0.82 -7.82 17.68
CA VAL A 70 -0.58 -7.25 19.02
C VAL A 70 -1.87 -7.40 19.81
N THR A 71 -1.84 -8.17 20.90
CA THR A 71 -3.00 -8.42 21.76
C THR A 71 -3.35 -7.19 22.60
N GLU A 72 -2.35 -6.45 23.03
CA GLU A 72 -2.51 -5.18 23.76
C GLU A 72 -1.83 -4.06 22.97
N ARG A 73 -2.63 -3.14 22.48
CA ARG A 73 -2.11 -1.99 21.75
C ARG A 73 -1.51 -1.00 22.75
N PRO A 74 -0.27 -0.50 22.53
CA PRO A 74 0.30 0.51 23.40
C PRO A 74 -0.50 1.83 23.32
N ALA A 75 -0.61 2.53 24.43
CA ALA A 75 -1.29 3.83 24.50
C ALA A 75 -0.65 4.88 23.57
N ILE A 76 0.66 4.78 23.36
CA ILE A 76 1.42 5.60 22.41
C ILE A 76 1.96 4.66 21.33
N ILE A 77 1.51 4.86 20.10
CA ILE A 77 1.96 4.07 18.96
C ILE A 77 3.13 4.82 18.31
N PRO A 78 4.33 4.23 18.27
CA PRO A 78 5.47 4.89 17.65
C PRO A 78 5.30 4.99 16.14
N VAL A 79 5.92 6.00 15.52
CA VAL A 79 6.02 6.13 14.08
C VAL A 79 7.15 5.25 13.53
N SER A 80 6.98 4.76 12.31
CA SER A 80 8.06 4.06 11.61
C SER A 80 9.14 5.05 11.12
N PRO A 81 10.37 4.58 10.83
CA PRO A 81 11.42 5.45 10.28
C PRO A 81 11.01 6.19 9.00
N LEU A 82 10.20 5.55 8.14
CA LEU A 82 9.69 6.20 6.93
C LEU A 82 8.65 7.28 7.27
N GLN A 83 7.76 7.04 8.22
CA GLN A 83 6.78 8.00 8.68
C GLN A 83 7.46 9.22 9.33
N VAL A 84 8.52 9.03 10.14
CA VAL A 84 9.33 10.13 10.70
C VAL A 84 9.86 11.02 9.58
N ARG A 85 10.44 10.41 8.54
CA ARG A 85 10.99 11.15 7.40
C ARG A 85 9.92 11.98 6.69
N LEU A 86 8.78 11.38 6.36
CA LEU A 86 7.68 12.08 5.68
C LEU A 86 7.07 13.15 6.57
N TRP A 87 6.91 12.88 7.85
CA TRP A 87 6.44 13.84 8.84
C TRP A 87 7.36 15.08 8.91
N PHE A 88 8.68 14.87 8.97
CA PHE A 88 9.66 15.96 8.98
C PHE A 88 9.59 16.80 7.71
N LEU A 89 9.52 16.17 6.53
CA LEU A 89 9.41 16.88 5.26
C LEU A 89 8.12 17.70 5.17
N ASN A 90 7.00 17.18 5.66
CA ASN A 90 5.75 17.93 5.74
C ASN A 90 5.85 19.12 6.69
N ARG A 91 6.54 18.98 7.83
CA ARG A 91 6.78 20.09 8.77
C ARG A 91 7.64 21.19 8.19
N MET A 92 8.59 20.87 7.33
CA MET A 92 9.42 21.87 6.63
C MET A 92 8.63 22.66 5.58
N ASN A 93 7.67 22.02 4.93
CA ASN A 93 6.80 22.65 3.92
C ASN A 93 5.36 22.15 4.04
N PRO A 94 4.57 22.68 4.97
CA PRO A 94 3.21 22.20 5.25
C PRO A 94 2.22 22.37 4.09
N SER A 95 2.47 23.31 3.18
CA SER A 95 1.63 23.55 2.00
C SER A 95 1.96 22.64 0.82
N SER A 96 3.02 21.83 0.92
CA SER A 96 3.42 20.96 -0.18
C SER A 96 2.52 19.71 -0.28
N GLY A 97 1.87 19.54 -1.43
CA GLY A 97 1.14 18.33 -1.78
C GLY A 97 1.98 17.25 -2.45
N VAL A 98 3.33 17.34 -2.45
CA VAL A 98 4.23 16.46 -3.22
C VAL A 98 4.09 14.97 -2.90
N TYR A 99 3.62 14.63 -1.71
CA TYR A 99 3.37 13.26 -1.28
C TYR A 99 1.91 12.83 -1.40
N ASN A 100 1.02 13.71 -1.87
CA ASN A 100 -0.36 13.35 -2.15
C ASN A 100 -0.43 12.54 -3.44
N ILE A 101 -1.15 11.43 -3.39
CA ILE A 101 -1.44 10.61 -4.57
C ILE A 101 -2.85 10.95 -5.00
N SER A 102 -2.97 11.72 -6.08
CA SER A 102 -4.25 12.09 -6.66
C SER A 102 -4.63 11.14 -7.79
N GLY A 103 -5.92 10.85 -7.92
CA GLY A 103 -6.45 10.02 -9.00
C GLY A 103 -7.87 10.44 -9.38
N ALA A 104 -8.22 10.22 -10.63
CA ALA A 104 -9.58 10.45 -11.13
C ALA A 104 -10.11 9.18 -11.78
N VAL A 105 -11.35 8.82 -11.46
CA VAL A 105 -12.03 7.66 -12.02
C VAL A 105 -13.35 8.13 -12.64
N ARG A 106 -13.57 7.79 -13.92
CA ARG A 106 -14.85 8.03 -14.59
C ARG A 106 -15.79 6.87 -14.30
N LEU A 107 -16.93 7.17 -13.69
CA LEU A 107 -17.99 6.19 -13.44
C LEU A 107 -19.12 6.41 -14.44
N PRO A 108 -19.37 5.48 -15.39
CA PRO A 108 -20.47 5.60 -16.34
C PRO A 108 -21.81 5.28 -15.67
N GLY A 109 -22.90 5.89 -16.13
CA GLY A 109 -24.26 5.48 -15.77
C GLY A 109 -24.88 6.15 -14.54
N GLY A 110 -24.29 7.18 -14.02
CA GLY A 110 -24.78 7.87 -12.81
C GLY A 110 -24.34 7.15 -11.52
N VAL A 111 -24.04 7.92 -10.49
CA VAL A 111 -23.57 7.43 -9.20
C VAL A 111 -24.62 7.73 -8.15
N ASP A 112 -25.02 6.71 -7.40
CA ASP A 112 -25.75 6.93 -6.15
C ASP A 112 -24.80 7.55 -5.13
N ARG A 113 -24.96 8.85 -4.89
CA ARG A 113 -24.13 9.64 -3.97
C ARG A 113 -24.23 9.14 -2.52
N ALA A 114 -25.40 8.70 -2.10
CA ALA A 114 -25.58 8.18 -0.75
C ALA A 114 -24.80 6.87 -0.57
N ALA A 115 -24.86 5.98 -1.55
CA ALA A 115 -24.11 4.74 -1.57
C ALA A 115 -22.58 4.99 -1.63
N LEU A 116 -22.14 5.96 -2.45
CA LEU A 116 -20.73 6.34 -2.53
C LEU A 116 -20.21 6.87 -1.19
N ASN A 117 -20.93 7.79 -0.57
CA ASN A 117 -20.58 8.35 0.74
C ASN A 117 -20.50 7.27 1.82
N ALA A 118 -21.47 6.35 1.82
CA ALA A 118 -21.48 5.22 2.74
C ALA A 118 -20.28 4.30 2.52
N ALA A 119 -19.94 4.01 1.27
CA ALA A 119 -18.78 3.17 0.92
C ALA A 119 -17.45 3.82 1.34
N VAL A 120 -17.27 5.12 1.11
CA VAL A 120 -16.08 5.87 1.55
C VAL A 120 -15.97 5.85 3.07
N ALA A 121 -17.07 6.10 3.79
CA ALA A 121 -17.10 6.04 5.24
C ALA A 121 -16.73 4.65 5.77
N GLU A 122 -17.24 3.59 5.17
CA GLU A 122 -16.91 2.20 5.52
C GLU A 122 -15.41 1.89 5.30
N VAL A 123 -14.84 2.34 4.19
CA VAL A 123 -13.40 2.19 3.91
C VAL A 123 -12.56 2.90 4.97
N VAL A 124 -12.91 4.13 5.34
CA VAL A 124 -12.21 4.88 6.41
C VAL A 124 -12.36 4.21 7.77
N ALA A 125 -13.54 3.70 8.09
CA ALA A 125 -13.79 2.97 9.33
C ALA A 125 -12.93 1.70 9.41
N ARG A 126 -12.85 0.94 8.33
CA ARG A 126 -12.13 -0.32 8.23
C ARG A 126 -10.61 -0.16 8.24
N HIS A 127 -10.09 0.93 7.67
CA HIS A 127 -8.66 1.13 7.46
C HIS A 127 -8.11 2.25 8.35
N GLU A 128 -7.57 1.89 9.50
CA GLU A 128 -6.97 2.83 10.47
C GLU A 128 -5.97 3.84 9.86
N PRO A 129 -5.09 3.47 8.90
CA PRO A 129 -4.19 4.44 8.27
C PRO A 129 -4.89 5.64 7.65
N LEU A 130 -6.13 5.49 7.19
CA LEU A 130 -6.92 6.59 6.61
C LEU A 130 -7.48 7.56 7.66
N ARG A 131 -7.38 7.21 8.94
CA ARG A 131 -7.80 8.04 10.07
C ARG A 131 -6.70 8.19 11.14
N THR A 132 -5.45 8.07 10.72
CA THR A 132 -4.29 8.25 11.60
C THR A 132 -3.70 9.64 11.42
N ARG A 133 -3.52 10.35 12.53
CA ARG A 133 -2.81 11.62 12.62
C ARG A 133 -1.44 11.40 13.23
N PHE A 134 -0.59 12.40 13.09
CA PHE A 134 0.79 12.35 13.56
C PHE A 134 1.13 13.55 14.46
N PRO A 135 0.51 13.66 15.65
CA PRO A 135 0.81 14.72 16.60
C PRO A 135 2.19 14.53 17.25
N MET A 136 2.66 15.61 17.90
CA MET A 136 3.84 15.57 18.75
C MET A 136 3.43 15.27 20.19
N VAL A 137 4.06 14.26 20.81
CA VAL A 137 3.91 13.96 22.23
C VAL A 137 5.30 13.79 22.83
N GLY A 138 5.59 14.54 23.88
CA GLY A 138 6.91 14.47 24.53
C GLY A 138 8.10 14.86 23.64
N GLY A 139 7.88 15.64 22.57
CA GLY A 139 8.93 16.03 21.64
C GLY A 139 9.12 15.08 20.44
N GLU A 140 8.36 14.01 20.37
CA GLU A 140 8.44 13.02 19.28
C GLU A 140 7.10 12.87 18.56
N PRO A 141 7.09 12.60 17.24
CA PRO A 141 5.88 12.30 16.52
C PRO A 141 5.35 10.92 16.92
N VAL A 142 4.04 10.80 17.06
CA VAL A 142 3.36 9.53 17.39
C VAL A 142 2.20 9.32 16.43
N GLN A 143 1.72 8.07 16.33
CA GLN A 143 0.50 7.76 15.62
C GLN A 143 -0.69 7.90 16.58
N ASP A 144 -1.65 8.75 16.20
CA ASP A 144 -2.94 8.91 16.85
C ASP A 144 -4.03 8.40 15.91
N VAL A 145 -4.61 7.24 16.24
CA VAL A 145 -5.69 6.64 15.46
C VAL A 145 -7.01 7.22 15.95
N VAL A 146 -7.54 8.14 15.17
CA VAL A 146 -8.82 8.83 15.47
C VAL A 146 -9.97 7.83 15.53
N ALA A 147 -10.91 8.04 16.44
CA ALA A 147 -12.13 7.24 16.52
C ALA A 147 -12.96 7.35 15.22
N VAL A 148 -13.69 6.30 14.87
CA VAL A 148 -14.44 6.24 13.59
C VAL A 148 -15.46 7.36 13.49
N GLU A 149 -16.13 7.67 14.59
CA GLU A 149 -17.13 8.73 14.71
C GLU A 149 -16.58 10.14 14.45
N ASP A 150 -15.27 10.34 14.72
CA ASP A 150 -14.58 11.61 14.55
C ASP A 150 -13.83 11.71 13.20
N ALA A 151 -13.74 10.62 12.48
CA ALA A 151 -13.00 10.49 11.22
C ALA A 151 -13.92 10.52 9.99
N LYS A 152 -14.85 11.46 9.94
CA LYS A 152 -15.78 11.56 8.82
C LYS A 152 -15.08 12.10 7.57
N PRO A 153 -15.00 11.31 6.48
CA PRO A 153 -14.47 11.83 5.23
C PRO A 153 -15.39 12.91 4.67
N THR A 154 -14.81 13.97 4.14
CA THR A 154 -15.55 15.02 3.45
C THR A 154 -15.61 14.67 1.97
N VAL A 155 -16.82 14.54 1.43
CA VAL A 155 -17.06 14.37 -0.01
C VAL A 155 -17.69 15.66 -0.53
N HIS A 156 -17.00 16.31 -1.46
CA HIS A 156 -17.48 17.53 -2.10
C HIS A 156 -18.07 17.20 -3.46
N ASP A 157 -19.25 17.76 -3.74
CA ASP A 157 -19.82 17.75 -5.08
C ASP A 157 -19.46 19.05 -5.78
N ILE A 158 -18.79 18.93 -6.91
CA ILE A 158 -18.42 20.07 -7.74
C ILE A 158 -19.10 19.88 -9.09
N ASP A 159 -20.06 20.75 -9.43
CA ASP A 159 -20.62 20.81 -10.78
C ASP A 159 -19.65 21.57 -11.69
N VAL A 160 -19.17 20.90 -12.70
CA VAL A 160 -18.30 21.51 -13.70
C VAL A 160 -19.11 21.74 -14.96
N ASP A 161 -19.62 22.97 -15.12
CA ASP A 161 -20.30 23.41 -16.34
C ASP A 161 -19.29 23.55 -17.49
N GLY A 162 -19.41 22.64 -18.44
CA GLY A 162 -18.82 22.78 -19.79
C GLY A 162 -17.33 22.60 -19.95
N THR A 163 -17.01 21.83 -20.90
CA THR A 163 -15.83 21.68 -21.74
C THR A 163 -14.50 21.17 -21.16
N ASP A 164 -14.15 21.33 -19.91
CA ASP A 164 -12.90 20.73 -19.42
C ASP A 164 -12.84 20.44 -17.92
N GLY A 165 -13.72 19.57 -17.45
CA GLY A 165 -13.70 19.08 -16.06
C GLY A 165 -12.36 18.43 -15.62
N ARG A 166 -11.47 18.22 -16.58
CA ARG A 166 -10.11 17.73 -16.30
C ARG A 166 -9.17 18.83 -15.79
N THR A 167 -9.33 20.04 -16.28
CA THR A 167 -8.47 21.18 -15.92
C THR A 167 -8.90 21.80 -14.59
N ALA A 168 -10.17 21.80 -14.26
CA ALA A 168 -10.69 22.33 -12.99
C ALA A 168 -10.28 21.50 -11.77
N LEU A 169 -10.19 20.18 -11.92
CA LEU A 169 -9.77 19.26 -10.84
C LEU A 169 -8.26 19.28 -10.54
N LEU A 170 -7.46 19.90 -11.38
CA LEU A 170 -6.00 19.99 -11.21
C LEU A 170 -5.54 21.36 -10.71
N ALA A 171 -6.45 22.30 -10.50
CA ALA A 171 -6.17 23.70 -10.15
C ALA A 171 -6.37 24.02 -8.66
N GLU A 172 -6.85 23.09 -7.84
CA GLU A 172 -6.91 23.17 -6.38
C GLU A 172 -5.84 22.25 -5.74
#